data_8d7235beba95a24d71ef926a70d7b56b
#
_entry.id   8d7235beba95a24d71ef926a70d7b56b
#
_cell.length_a   1.000
_cell.length_b   1.000
_cell.length_c   1.000
_cell.angle_alpha   90.00
_cell.angle_beta   90.00
_cell.angle_gamma   90.00
#
_symmetry.space_group_name_H-M   'P 1'
#
loop_
_entity.id
_entity.type
_entity.pdbx_description
1 polymer ?
#
loop_
_entity_poly.entity_id
_entity_poly.type
_entity_poly.pdbx_seq_one_letter_code
_entity_poly.pdbx_strand_id
1 'polypeptide(L)'
;SDESKDGSDEELEEEESEEEDDEEEDDEEEEGEEEEDDEEEEAEDDEDDKDGGSKVRTAEEALEERIFVMEERLQSEPENFKLGVDIAKLYVELKDFERAFEYYEWVQTENQVSDSAIDKAISDAYEARFNRDMEQFPVDSPERDGFKVERDEFLLQNCRERADRYPTMPEIRFELGERLFHAGEANQAIQAFQRSQNSPKLKLESLNYLGQCFMQRGLYDMALSQFEKALSEKNVFDEQKKELVYNLALVYEQQGRTDEAAEHFKSIYEVDIQYRDVAQKVESGYSAGE
;
A
#
# COMPACT_ATOMS: atom_id res chain seq x y z
N SER A 1 65.10 10.28 -46.40
CA SER A 1 64.31 11.16 -47.28
C SER A 1 63.01 11.54 -46.59
N ASP A 2 63.02 12.65 -46.08
CA ASP A 2 62.66 14.00 -46.52
C ASP A 2 61.24 14.30 -46.04
N GLU A 3 61.16 15.20 -45.11
CA GLU A 3 60.82 16.64 -45.25
C GLU A 3 59.31 16.83 -45.47
N SER A 4 58.60 17.72 -44.88
CA SER A 4 58.83 19.00 -44.24
C SER A 4 57.47 19.50 -43.69
N LYS A 5 57.45 20.17 -42.55
CA LYS A 5 57.01 21.56 -42.36
C LYS A 5 55.70 21.97 -43.06
N ASP A 6 54.72 22.46 -42.24
CA ASP A 6 54.44 23.89 -41.99
C ASP A 6 53.11 23.95 -41.18
N GLY A 7 52.90 24.53 -40.13
CA GLY A 7 52.98 25.86 -39.64
C GLY A 7 51.92 26.81 -40.23
N SER A 8 50.86 27.10 -39.50
CA SER A 8 50.30 28.46 -39.44
C SER A 8 49.22 28.58 -38.35
N ASP A 9 49.45 29.52 -37.51
CA ASP A 9 48.60 30.23 -36.58
C ASP A 9 47.38 30.85 -37.28
N GLU A 10 46.49 31.32 -36.41
CA GLU A 10 45.37 32.26 -36.64
C GLU A 10 44.01 31.58 -36.29
N GLU A 11 43.08 32.13 -35.58
CA GLU A 11 42.91 33.45 -34.92
C GLU A 11 41.80 33.26 -33.89
N LEU A 12 41.89 34.00 -32.80
CA LEU A 12 40.86 34.17 -31.80
C LEU A 12 39.74 35.05 -32.40
N GLU A 13 38.55 34.53 -32.54
CA GLU A 13 37.37 35.38 -32.66
C GLU A 13 36.54 35.21 -31.38
N GLU A 14 36.51 36.28 -30.62
CA GLU A 14 35.53 36.56 -29.55
C GLU A 14 34.17 36.85 -30.21
N GLU A 15 33.19 35.98 -30.03
CA GLU A 15 31.79 36.37 -30.25
C GLU A 15 31.09 36.48 -28.92
N GLU A 16 30.62 37.68 -28.70
CA GLU A 16 29.78 38.15 -27.57
C GLU A 16 28.46 37.33 -27.57
N SER A 17 28.18 36.69 -26.46
CA SER A 17 26.88 36.07 -26.21
C SER A 17 25.87 37.13 -25.78
N GLU A 18 24.87 37.33 -26.57
CA GLU A 18 23.65 38.05 -26.22
C GLU A 18 22.91 37.26 -25.12
N GLU A 19 22.72 37.90 -23.98
CA GLU A 19 21.81 37.44 -22.92
C GLU A 19 20.38 37.62 -23.42
N GLU A 20 19.72 36.53 -23.77
CA GLU A 20 18.26 36.50 -23.88
C GLU A 20 17.68 36.16 -22.50
N ASP A 21 17.06 37.15 -21.87
CA ASP A 21 16.18 37.04 -20.73
C ASP A 21 14.92 36.24 -21.15
N ASP A 22 14.90 34.93 -20.84
CA ASP A 22 13.67 34.15 -20.85
C ASP A 22 12.95 34.40 -19.53
N GLU A 23 11.94 35.25 -19.57
CA GLU A 23 10.93 35.39 -18.54
C GLU A 23 10.18 34.03 -18.43
N GLU A 24 10.51 33.25 -17.39
CA GLU A 24 9.68 32.10 -16.97
C GLU A 24 8.35 32.66 -16.43
N GLU A 25 7.30 32.53 -17.22
CA GLU A 25 5.92 32.67 -16.74
C GLU A 25 5.63 31.50 -15.80
N ASP A 26 5.57 31.80 -14.50
CA ASP A 26 5.04 30.93 -13.45
C ASP A 26 3.53 30.72 -13.71
N ASP A 27 3.17 29.68 -14.42
CA ASP A 27 1.81 29.13 -14.42
C ASP A 27 1.60 28.42 -13.06
N GLU A 28 1.17 29.19 -12.06
CA GLU A 28 0.56 28.64 -10.85
C GLU A 28 -0.77 27.96 -11.22
N GLU A 29 -0.71 26.65 -11.49
CA GLU A 29 -1.90 25.80 -11.47
C GLU A 29 -2.39 25.72 -10.01
N GLU A 30 -3.41 26.51 -9.70
CA GLU A 30 -4.24 26.34 -8.51
C GLU A 30 -4.91 24.97 -8.58
N GLU A 31 -4.31 23.96 -7.93
CA GLU A 31 -5.01 22.74 -7.55
C GLU A 31 -6.09 23.15 -6.54
N GLY A 32 -7.32 23.27 -7.04
CA GLY A 32 -8.49 23.42 -6.19
C GLY A 32 -8.64 22.20 -5.31
N GLU A 33 -8.29 22.34 -4.03
CA GLU A 33 -8.72 21.43 -2.97
C GLU A 33 -10.25 21.54 -2.89
N GLU A 34 -10.95 20.54 -3.43
CA GLU A 34 -12.36 20.30 -3.10
C GLU A 34 -12.41 19.86 -1.64
N GLU A 35 -12.59 20.83 -0.74
CA GLU A 35 -13.01 20.58 0.64
C GLU A 35 -14.39 19.92 0.58
N GLU A 36 -14.44 18.62 0.83
CA GLU A 36 -15.67 17.92 1.17
C GLU A 36 -16.14 18.50 2.52
N ASP A 37 -17.09 19.44 2.48
CA ASP A 37 -17.83 19.90 3.65
C ASP A 37 -18.62 18.71 4.25
N ASP A 38 -18.03 18.04 5.23
CA ASP A 38 -18.75 17.21 6.18
C ASP A 38 -19.61 18.15 7.06
N GLU A 39 -20.81 18.48 6.59
CA GLU A 39 -21.85 19.08 7.44
C GLU A 39 -22.25 18.07 8.50
N GLU A 40 -21.57 18.10 9.66
CA GLU A 40 -22.10 17.55 10.90
C GLU A 40 -23.33 18.37 11.30
N GLU A 41 -24.53 17.89 10.94
CA GLU A 41 -25.80 18.36 11.51
C GLU A 41 -25.77 18.03 13.00
N GLU A 42 -25.41 19.02 13.83
CA GLU A 42 -25.72 19.02 15.26
C GLU A 42 -27.25 18.99 15.43
N ALA A 43 -27.76 17.82 15.78
CA ALA A 43 -29.15 17.65 16.18
C ALA A 43 -29.38 18.38 17.51
N GLU A 44 -30.05 19.53 17.46
CA GLU A 44 -30.58 20.19 18.63
C GLU A 44 -31.64 19.28 19.30
N ASP A 45 -31.41 18.95 20.58
CA ASP A 45 -32.28 18.24 21.48
C ASP A 45 -33.55 19.09 21.75
N ASP A 46 -34.61 18.88 20.94
CA ASP A 46 -35.94 19.31 21.30
C ASP A 46 -36.67 18.17 22.01
N GLU A 47 -36.64 18.21 23.38
CA GLU A 47 -37.53 17.45 24.21
C GLU A 47 -38.99 17.89 23.97
N ASP A 48 -39.73 17.16 23.14
CA ASP A 48 -41.19 17.18 23.18
C ASP A 48 -41.78 15.76 23.02
N ASP A 49 -42.23 15.27 24.16
CA ASP A 49 -42.96 14.07 24.47
C ASP A 49 -44.17 13.82 23.53
N LYS A 50 -44.12 12.67 22.77
CA LYS A 50 -45.30 11.88 22.38
C LYS A 50 -44.94 10.53 21.75
N ASP A 51 -45.15 9.50 22.56
CA ASP A 51 -45.64 8.15 22.19
C ASP A 51 -45.68 7.83 20.67
N GLY A 52 -44.62 7.24 20.18
CA GLY A 52 -44.44 6.66 18.88
C GLY A 52 -43.09 5.97 18.83
N GLY A 53 -43.05 4.69 19.22
CA GLY A 53 -41.82 3.88 19.26
C GLY A 53 -41.00 4.04 17.98
N SER A 54 -40.07 4.96 17.96
CA SER A 54 -39.00 5.04 16.96
C SER A 54 -38.16 3.76 17.12
N LYS A 55 -38.44 2.76 16.27
CA LYS A 55 -37.52 1.64 16.12
C LYS A 55 -36.16 2.22 15.78
N VAL A 56 -35.22 2.06 16.70
CA VAL A 56 -33.80 2.29 16.37
C VAL A 56 -33.50 1.40 15.19
N ARG A 57 -33.28 1.99 14.00
CA ARG A 57 -32.94 1.28 12.78
C ARG A 57 -31.64 0.52 13.01
N THR A 58 -31.56 -0.69 12.55
CA THR A 58 -30.28 -1.44 12.55
C THR A 58 -29.39 -0.88 11.46
N ALA A 59 -28.08 -1.04 11.62
CA ALA A 59 -27.12 -0.65 10.57
C ALA A 59 -27.41 -1.37 9.24
N GLU A 60 -27.90 -2.61 9.31
CA GLU A 60 -28.31 -3.39 8.14
C GLU A 60 -29.53 -2.78 7.42
N GLU A 61 -30.57 -2.38 8.18
CA GLU A 61 -31.76 -1.69 7.63
C GLU A 61 -31.40 -0.36 6.97
N ALA A 62 -30.42 0.36 7.52
CA ALA A 62 -29.95 1.62 6.93
C ALA A 62 -29.16 1.39 5.61
N LEU A 63 -28.36 0.34 5.54
CA LEU A 63 -27.66 -0.05 4.30
C LEU A 63 -28.65 -0.49 3.23
N GLU A 64 -29.65 -1.30 3.57
CA GLU A 64 -30.70 -1.74 2.65
C GLU A 64 -31.48 -0.56 2.06
N GLU A 65 -31.84 0.42 2.90
CA GLU A 65 -32.53 1.65 2.44
C GLU A 65 -31.66 2.47 1.50
N ARG A 66 -30.37 2.61 1.82
CA ARG A 66 -29.42 3.32 0.95
C ARG A 66 -29.26 2.61 -0.40
N ILE A 67 -29.12 1.29 -0.40
CA ILE A 67 -29.06 0.50 -1.62
C ILE A 67 -30.31 0.72 -2.46
N PHE A 68 -31.49 0.62 -1.86
CA PHE A 68 -32.75 0.81 -2.57
C PHE A 68 -32.82 2.17 -3.28
N VAL A 69 -32.46 3.24 -2.58
CA VAL A 69 -32.44 4.61 -3.16
C VAL A 69 -31.44 4.70 -4.32
N MET A 70 -30.27 4.07 -4.17
CA MET A 70 -29.25 4.10 -5.24
C MET A 70 -29.64 3.25 -6.44
N GLU A 71 -30.34 2.12 -6.23
CA GLU A 71 -30.88 1.29 -7.32
C GLU A 71 -31.99 2.02 -8.09
N GLU A 72 -32.90 2.75 -7.39
CA GLU A 72 -33.89 3.60 -8.07
C GLU A 72 -33.23 4.71 -8.91
N ARG A 73 -32.17 5.29 -8.38
CA ARG A 73 -31.39 6.28 -9.14
C ARG A 73 -30.71 5.66 -10.35
N LEU A 74 -30.15 4.45 -10.22
CA LEU A 74 -29.51 3.76 -11.34
C LEU A 74 -30.49 3.44 -12.47
N GLN A 75 -31.79 3.17 -12.17
CA GLN A 75 -32.80 2.99 -13.21
C GLN A 75 -33.01 4.26 -14.06
N SER A 76 -32.79 5.43 -13.47
CA SER A 76 -32.88 6.72 -14.20
C SER A 76 -31.55 7.10 -14.88
N GLU A 77 -30.44 6.56 -14.41
CA GLU A 77 -29.08 6.81 -14.90
C GLU A 77 -28.39 5.48 -15.26
N PRO A 78 -28.86 4.71 -16.27
CA PRO A 78 -28.42 3.33 -16.51
C PRO A 78 -26.96 3.21 -16.98
N GLU A 79 -26.30 4.29 -17.34
CA GLU A 79 -24.88 4.33 -17.73
C GLU A 79 -23.97 4.86 -16.59
N ASN A 80 -24.53 5.08 -15.41
CA ASN A 80 -23.75 5.52 -14.27
C ASN A 80 -23.02 4.34 -13.61
N PHE A 81 -21.91 3.93 -14.23
CA PHE A 81 -21.09 2.81 -13.77
C PHE A 81 -20.48 3.05 -12.40
N LYS A 82 -20.18 4.32 -12.04
CA LYS A 82 -19.69 4.66 -10.70
C LYS A 82 -20.74 4.31 -9.65
N LEU A 83 -21.99 4.65 -9.88
CA LEU A 83 -23.10 4.32 -9.00
C LEU A 83 -23.26 2.80 -8.84
N GLY A 84 -23.09 2.03 -9.92
CA GLY A 84 -23.09 0.56 -9.87
C GLY A 84 -21.97 -0.02 -8.99
N VAL A 85 -20.77 0.57 -9.06
CA VAL A 85 -19.65 0.18 -8.18
C VAL A 85 -19.98 0.50 -6.71
N ASP A 86 -20.58 1.65 -6.44
CA ASP A 86 -20.93 2.06 -5.08
C ASP A 86 -22.05 1.17 -4.49
N ILE A 87 -23.03 0.77 -5.31
CA ILE A 87 -24.05 -0.25 -4.90
C ILE A 87 -23.37 -1.59 -4.60
N ALA A 88 -22.46 -2.04 -5.46
CA ALA A 88 -21.71 -3.28 -5.22
C ALA A 88 -20.96 -3.27 -3.89
N LYS A 89 -20.32 -2.16 -3.53
CA LYS A 89 -19.62 -2.00 -2.24
C LYS A 89 -20.59 -2.11 -1.05
N LEU A 90 -21.78 -1.51 -1.14
CA LEU A 90 -22.80 -1.64 -0.08
C LEU A 90 -23.29 -3.08 0.08
N TYR A 91 -23.42 -3.83 -1.02
CA TYR A 91 -23.72 -5.26 -0.94
C TYR A 91 -22.58 -6.07 -0.29
N VAL A 92 -21.31 -5.68 -0.51
CA VAL A 92 -20.17 -6.27 0.21
C VAL A 92 -20.27 -5.99 1.72
N GLU A 93 -20.65 -4.78 2.12
CA GLU A 93 -20.89 -4.42 3.54
C GLU A 93 -22.02 -5.22 4.16
N LEU A 94 -23.10 -5.49 3.42
CA LEU A 94 -24.18 -6.40 3.80
C LEU A 94 -23.78 -7.88 3.79
N LYS A 95 -22.58 -8.22 3.33
CA LYS A 95 -22.10 -9.59 3.09
C LYS A 95 -22.92 -10.36 2.06
N ASP A 96 -23.70 -9.68 1.22
CA ASP A 96 -24.38 -10.23 0.05
C ASP A 96 -23.45 -10.18 -1.17
N PHE A 97 -22.49 -11.10 -1.16
CA PHE A 97 -21.45 -11.13 -2.19
C PHE A 97 -21.99 -11.54 -3.57
N GLU A 98 -23.11 -12.28 -3.64
CA GLU A 98 -23.72 -12.67 -4.91
C GLU A 98 -24.17 -11.44 -5.68
N ARG A 99 -24.97 -10.56 -5.06
CA ARG A 99 -25.42 -9.32 -5.67
C ARG A 99 -24.25 -8.37 -5.93
N ALA A 100 -23.30 -8.28 -5.01
CA ALA A 100 -22.11 -7.45 -5.23
C ALA A 100 -21.38 -7.84 -6.52
N PHE A 101 -21.15 -9.14 -6.76
CA PHE A 101 -20.47 -9.60 -7.97
C PHE A 101 -21.33 -9.42 -9.23
N GLU A 102 -22.66 -9.55 -9.16
CA GLU A 102 -23.55 -9.24 -10.30
C GLU A 102 -23.39 -7.79 -10.76
N TYR A 103 -23.32 -6.82 -9.80
CA TYR A 103 -23.08 -5.41 -10.12
C TYR A 103 -21.68 -5.17 -10.69
N TYR A 104 -20.65 -5.79 -10.12
CA TYR A 104 -19.28 -5.65 -10.65
C TYR A 104 -19.16 -6.25 -12.05
N GLU A 105 -19.75 -7.42 -12.32
CA GLU A 105 -19.77 -8.05 -13.65
C GLU A 105 -20.48 -7.17 -14.67
N TRP A 106 -21.65 -6.63 -14.29
CA TRP A 106 -22.36 -5.68 -15.13
C TRP A 106 -21.48 -4.48 -15.47
N VAL A 107 -20.85 -3.84 -14.48
CA VAL A 107 -19.98 -2.67 -14.70
C VAL A 107 -18.81 -3.03 -15.62
N GLN A 108 -18.15 -4.17 -15.43
CA GLN A 108 -17.02 -4.59 -16.27
C GLN A 108 -17.46 -4.87 -17.72
N THR A 109 -18.65 -5.44 -17.91
CA THR A 109 -19.16 -5.82 -19.23
C THR A 109 -19.59 -4.61 -20.04
N GLU A 110 -20.34 -3.70 -19.43
CA GLU A 110 -20.95 -2.56 -20.13
C GLU A 110 -19.99 -1.35 -20.27
N ASN A 111 -19.12 -1.12 -19.27
CA ASN A 111 -18.20 0.02 -19.28
C ASN A 111 -17.14 -0.07 -20.38
N GLN A 112 -16.80 -1.29 -20.85
CA GLN A 112 -15.79 -1.56 -21.90
C GLN A 112 -14.40 -0.94 -21.65
N VAL A 113 -14.18 -0.33 -20.49
CA VAL A 113 -12.93 0.32 -20.09
C VAL A 113 -12.33 -0.45 -18.92
N SER A 114 -11.08 -0.85 -19.05
CA SER A 114 -10.34 -1.44 -17.93
C SER A 114 -10.07 -0.36 -16.89
N ASP A 115 -10.64 -0.53 -15.71
CA ASP A 115 -10.45 0.37 -14.56
C ASP A 115 -9.80 -0.39 -13.40
N SER A 116 -8.61 0.08 -13.03
CA SER A 116 -7.82 -0.56 -11.96
C SER A 116 -8.49 -0.45 -10.59
N ALA A 117 -9.29 0.60 -10.34
CA ALA A 117 -10.02 0.78 -9.09
C ALA A 117 -11.18 -0.20 -8.99
N ILE A 118 -11.87 -0.48 -10.10
CA ILE A 118 -12.93 -1.51 -10.15
C ILE A 118 -12.31 -2.90 -9.94
N ASP A 119 -11.22 -3.23 -10.64
CA ASP A 119 -10.53 -4.50 -10.46
C ASP A 119 -10.01 -4.68 -9.03
N LYS A 120 -9.59 -3.61 -8.36
CA LYS A 120 -9.21 -3.62 -6.96
C LYS A 120 -10.42 -3.88 -6.06
N ALA A 121 -11.54 -3.18 -6.28
CA ALA A 121 -12.77 -3.37 -5.50
C ALA A 121 -13.31 -4.80 -5.61
N ILE A 122 -13.23 -5.41 -6.78
CA ILE A 122 -13.59 -6.81 -7.00
C ILE A 122 -12.65 -7.75 -6.21
N SER A 123 -11.35 -7.49 -6.26
CA SER A 123 -10.37 -8.27 -5.49
C SER A 123 -10.64 -8.20 -3.99
N ASP A 124 -10.97 -7.00 -3.47
CA ASP A 124 -11.30 -6.77 -2.07
C ASP A 124 -12.62 -7.48 -1.69
N ALA A 125 -13.60 -7.51 -2.58
CA ALA A 125 -14.86 -8.24 -2.37
C ALA A 125 -14.61 -9.77 -2.29
N TYR A 126 -13.73 -10.32 -3.13
CA TYR A 126 -13.31 -11.73 -3.01
C TYR A 126 -12.62 -12.00 -1.68
N GLU A 127 -11.70 -11.14 -1.25
CA GLU A 127 -11.00 -11.27 0.03
C GLU A 127 -12.00 -11.23 1.21
N ALA A 128 -12.96 -10.29 1.17
CA ALA A 128 -14.02 -10.19 2.17
C ALA A 128 -14.90 -11.44 2.21
N ARG A 129 -15.26 -12.00 1.04
CA ARG A 129 -16.02 -13.27 0.95
C ARG A 129 -15.24 -14.43 1.55
N PHE A 130 -13.97 -14.58 1.18
CA PHE A 130 -13.12 -15.63 1.75
C PHE A 130 -12.98 -15.49 3.28
N ASN A 131 -12.85 -14.28 3.78
CA ASN A 131 -12.76 -14.03 5.23
C ASN A 131 -14.06 -14.42 5.94
N ARG A 132 -15.25 -14.07 5.39
CA ARG A 132 -16.55 -14.53 5.91
C ARG A 132 -16.66 -16.06 5.90
N ASP A 133 -16.32 -16.68 4.78
CA ASP A 133 -16.46 -18.12 4.63
C ASP A 133 -15.48 -18.88 5.55
N MET A 134 -14.33 -18.28 5.88
CA MET A 134 -13.37 -18.81 6.85
C MET A 134 -13.88 -18.78 8.29
N GLU A 135 -14.83 -17.88 8.63
CA GLU A 135 -15.42 -17.79 9.98
C GLU A 135 -16.19 -19.07 10.38
N GLN A 136 -16.66 -19.86 9.42
CA GLN A 136 -17.36 -21.14 9.69
C GLN A 136 -16.42 -22.24 10.23
N PHE A 137 -15.11 -22.10 10.06
CA PHE A 137 -14.13 -23.04 10.55
C PHE A 137 -13.59 -22.64 11.92
N PRO A 138 -13.39 -23.61 12.84
CA PRO A 138 -12.78 -23.31 14.12
C PRO A 138 -11.38 -22.68 13.96
N VAL A 139 -11.04 -21.78 14.88
CA VAL A 139 -9.67 -21.24 14.96
C VAL A 139 -8.72 -22.42 15.20
N ASP A 140 -7.57 -22.40 14.54
CA ASP A 140 -6.54 -23.45 14.62
C ASP A 140 -6.97 -24.85 14.09
N SER A 141 -8.01 -24.91 13.23
CA SER A 141 -8.38 -26.15 12.57
C SER A 141 -7.62 -26.33 11.23
N PRO A 142 -7.27 -27.60 10.87
CA PRO A 142 -6.61 -27.88 9.59
C PRO A 142 -7.46 -27.44 8.37
N GLU A 143 -8.78 -27.46 8.50
CA GLU A 143 -9.71 -27.00 7.47
C GLU A 143 -9.58 -25.50 7.25
N ARG A 144 -9.45 -24.72 8.34
CA ARG A 144 -9.24 -23.27 8.27
C ARG A 144 -7.89 -22.94 7.65
N ASP A 145 -6.85 -23.68 8.00
CA ASP A 145 -5.51 -23.51 7.41
C ASP A 145 -5.51 -23.82 5.92
N GLY A 146 -6.18 -24.90 5.51
CA GLY A 146 -6.34 -25.25 4.10
C GLY A 146 -7.09 -24.17 3.31
N PHE A 147 -8.19 -23.65 3.88
CA PHE A 147 -8.97 -22.57 3.26
C PHE A 147 -8.19 -21.26 3.15
N LYS A 148 -7.35 -20.96 4.16
CA LYS A 148 -6.45 -19.80 4.11
C LYS A 148 -5.45 -19.91 2.96
N VAL A 149 -4.86 -21.09 2.76
CA VAL A 149 -3.95 -21.33 1.62
C VAL A 149 -4.66 -21.11 0.30
N GLU A 150 -5.87 -21.66 0.13
CA GLU A 150 -6.67 -21.48 -1.08
C GLU A 150 -6.99 -20.00 -1.35
N ARG A 151 -7.38 -19.27 -0.30
CA ARG A 151 -7.58 -17.80 -0.38
C ARG A 151 -6.33 -17.08 -0.85
N ASP A 152 -5.19 -17.35 -0.20
CA ASP A 152 -3.93 -16.65 -0.48
C ASP A 152 -3.43 -16.95 -1.91
N GLU A 153 -3.56 -18.18 -2.38
CA GLU A 153 -3.27 -18.57 -3.77
C GLU A 153 -4.18 -17.85 -4.78
N PHE A 154 -5.49 -17.82 -4.51
CA PHE A 154 -6.45 -17.12 -5.37
C PHE A 154 -6.14 -15.62 -5.47
N LEU A 155 -5.93 -14.97 -4.33
CA LEU A 155 -5.65 -13.54 -4.29
C LEU A 155 -4.30 -13.18 -4.93
N LEU A 156 -3.29 -14.05 -4.76
CA LEU A 156 -2.00 -13.88 -5.45
C LEU A 156 -2.17 -13.98 -6.96
N GLN A 157 -2.92 -14.97 -7.45
CA GLN A 157 -3.17 -15.12 -8.88
C GLN A 157 -3.94 -13.91 -9.45
N ASN A 158 -4.99 -13.46 -8.77
CA ASN A 158 -5.74 -12.26 -9.15
C ASN A 158 -4.82 -11.01 -9.20
N CYS A 159 -3.96 -10.84 -8.20
CA CYS A 159 -3.02 -9.72 -8.17
C CYS A 159 -1.99 -9.79 -9.32
N ARG A 160 -1.52 -11.00 -9.71
CA ARG A 160 -0.65 -11.18 -10.89
C ARG A 160 -1.34 -10.71 -12.17
N GLU A 161 -2.58 -11.13 -12.39
CA GLU A 161 -3.37 -10.74 -13.56
C GLU A 161 -3.59 -9.22 -13.63
N ARG A 162 -3.89 -8.59 -12.48
CA ARG A 162 -3.99 -7.13 -12.38
C ARG A 162 -2.65 -6.45 -12.68
N ALA A 163 -1.55 -6.96 -12.14
CA ALA A 163 -0.21 -6.43 -12.40
C ALA A 163 0.21 -6.55 -13.87
N ASP A 164 -0.25 -7.57 -14.59
CA ASP A 164 -0.01 -7.72 -16.02
C ASP A 164 -0.91 -6.79 -16.85
N ARG A 165 -2.15 -6.55 -16.41
CA ARG A 165 -3.08 -5.62 -17.05
C ARG A 165 -2.68 -4.15 -16.86
N TYR A 166 -2.11 -3.82 -15.69
CA TYR A 166 -1.70 -2.47 -15.31
C TYR A 166 -0.19 -2.40 -14.98
N PRO A 167 0.70 -2.58 -15.97
CA PRO A 167 2.13 -2.77 -15.71
C PRO A 167 2.85 -1.52 -15.18
N THR A 168 2.25 -0.34 -15.33
CA THR A 168 2.84 0.94 -14.92
C THR A 168 2.38 1.41 -13.53
N MET A 169 1.42 0.73 -12.90
CA MET A 169 0.89 1.10 -11.60
C MET A 169 1.77 0.58 -10.46
N PRO A 170 2.43 1.47 -9.71
CA PRO A 170 3.32 1.06 -8.63
C PRO A 170 2.56 0.45 -7.44
N GLU A 171 1.32 0.86 -7.19
CA GLU A 171 0.47 0.34 -6.11
C GLU A 171 0.18 -1.15 -6.31
N ILE A 172 -0.18 -1.54 -7.53
CA ILE A 172 -0.44 -2.96 -7.85
C ILE A 172 0.86 -3.78 -7.80
N ARG A 173 1.98 -3.18 -8.21
CA ARG A 173 3.29 -3.84 -8.08
C ARG A 173 3.69 -4.02 -6.61
N PHE A 174 3.37 -3.06 -5.76
CA PHE A 174 3.59 -3.15 -4.32
C PHE A 174 2.74 -4.27 -3.71
N GLU A 175 1.43 -4.27 -3.95
CA GLU A 175 0.52 -5.33 -3.49
C GLU A 175 0.98 -6.72 -3.96
N LEU A 176 1.41 -6.84 -5.23
CA LEU A 176 1.97 -8.09 -5.74
C LEU A 176 3.23 -8.51 -4.96
N GLY A 177 4.09 -7.56 -4.64
CA GLY A 177 5.29 -7.80 -3.84
C GLY A 177 4.95 -8.36 -2.47
N GLU A 178 3.97 -7.78 -1.76
CA GLU A 178 3.51 -8.25 -0.45
C GLU A 178 2.97 -9.68 -0.51
N ARG A 179 2.08 -9.97 -1.46
CA ARG A 179 1.51 -11.31 -1.63
C ARG A 179 2.59 -12.34 -1.96
N LEU A 180 3.54 -12.00 -2.84
CA LEU A 180 4.68 -12.85 -3.17
C LEU A 180 5.62 -13.08 -1.97
N PHE A 181 5.84 -12.04 -1.16
CA PHE A 181 6.64 -12.13 0.06
C PHE A 181 6.03 -13.10 1.07
N HIS A 182 4.73 -13.00 1.32
CA HIS A 182 4.00 -13.91 2.19
C HIS A 182 3.89 -15.34 1.64
N ALA A 183 3.86 -15.50 0.32
CA ALA A 183 3.93 -16.81 -0.34
C ALA A 183 5.34 -17.43 -0.34
N GLY A 184 6.37 -16.72 0.19
CA GLY A 184 7.76 -17.18 0.20
C GLY A 184 8.48 -17.06 -1.15
N GLU A 185 7.87 -16.41 -2.14
CA GLU A 185 8.43 -16.21 -3.49
C GLU A 185 9.38 -15.00 -3.54
N ALA A 186 10.37 -14.98 -2.65
CA ALA A 186 11.24 -13.83 -2.39
C ALA A 186 11.89 -13.23 -3.67
N ASN A 187 12.25 -14.04 -4.66
CA ASN A 187 12.86 -13.53 -5.91
C ASN A 187 11.89 -12.67 -6.73
N GLN A 188 10.63 -13.08 -6.81
CA GLN A 188 9.60 -12.35 -7.54
C GLN A 188 9.15 -11.12 -6.74
N ALA A 189 9.05 -11.25 -5.40
CA ALA A 189 8.77 -10.14 -4.50
C ALA A 189 9.81 -9.01 -4.65
N ILE A 190 11.11 -9.35 -4.69
CA ILE A 190 12.19 -8.38 -4.94
C ILE A 190 11.94 -7.61 -6.24
N GLN A 191 11.59 -8.30 -7.34
CA GLN A 191 11.34 -7.64 -8.63
C GLN A 191 10.14 -6.69 -8.57
N ALA A 192 9.10 -7.08 -7.85
CA ALA A 192 7.90 -6.27 -7.67
C ALA A 192 8.21 -5.00 -6.84
N PHE A 193 8.90 -5.13 -5.70
CA PHE A 193 9.29 -3.99 -4.87
C PHE A 193 10.34 -3.08 -5.52
N GLN A 194 11.25 -3.61 -6.34
CA GLN A 194 12.16 -2.79 -7.14
C GLN A 194 11.44 -1.87 -8.13
N ARG A 195 10.24 -2.23 -8.57
CA ARG A 195 9.43 -1.37 -9.44
C ARG A 195 8.61 -0.37 -8.64
N SER A 196 7.98 -0.80 -7.54
CA SER A 196 7.14 0.06 -6.70
C SER A 196 7.93 1.13 -5.94
N GLN A 197 9.22 0.89 -5.59
CA GLN A 197 10.07 1.88 -4.91
C GLN A 197 10.30 3.18 -5.70
N ASN A 198 9.97 3.20 -7.00
CA ASN A 198 10.07 4.41 -7.81
C ASN A 198 8.94 5.41 -7.49
N SER A 199 7.85 4.95 -6.87
CA SER A 199 6.80 5.82 -6.36
C SER A 199 7.24 6.45 -5.03
N PRO A 200 7.25 7.79 -4.89
CA PRO A 200 7.61 8.46 -3.64
C PRO A 200 6.76 7.99 -2.44
N LYS A 201 5.47 7.71 -2.67
CA LYS A 201 4.54 7.23 -1.62
C LYS A 201 4.88 5.83 -1.11
N LEU A 202 5.40 4.96 -1.97
CA LEU A 202 5.67 3.54 -1.67
C LEU A 202 7.16 3.25 -1.45
N LYS A 203 8.04 4.24 -1.62
CA LYS A 203 9.49 4.07 -1.58
C LYS A 203 9.96 3.48 -0.26
N LEU A 204 9.51 4.04 0.85
CA LEU A 204 9.94 3.62 2.18
C LEU A 204 9.55 2.18 2.48
N GLU A 205 8.29 1.85 2.25
CA GLU A 205 7.74 0.51 2.48
C GLU A 205 8.36 -0.52 1.53
N SER A 206 8.55 -0.16 0.25
CA SER A 206 9.23 -1.02 -0.71
C SER A 206 10.67 -1.33 -0.31
N LEU A 207 11.42 -0.35 0.23
CA LEU A 207 12.77 -0.56 0.73
C LEU A 207 12.77 -1.47 1.97
N ASN A 208 11.79 -1.33 2.86
CA ASN A 208 11.63 -2.22 4.02
C ASN A 208 11.40 -3.67 3.58
N TYR A 209 10.45 -3.90 2.68
CA TYR A 209 10.19 -5.25 2.15
C TYR A 209 11.37 -5.82 1.34
N LEU A 210 12.10 -4.99 0.59
CA LEU A 210 13.33 -5.42 -0.08
C LEU A 210 14.37 -5.91 0.91
N GLY A 211 14.57 -5.18 2.01
CA GLY A 211 15.45 -5.62 3.10
C GLY A 211 15.00 -6.96 3.68
N GLN A 212 13.73 -7.13 3.98
CA GLN A 212 13.17 -8.38 4.49
C GLN A 212 13.31 -9.54 3.49
N CYS A 213 13.07 -9.32 2.19
CA CYS A 213 13.28 -10.32 1.15
C CYS A 213 14.75 -10.76 1.08
N PHE A 214 15.71 -9.83 1.18
CA PHE A 214 17.12 -10.17 1.22
C PHE A 214 17.51 -10.93 2.48
N MET A 215 16.90 -10.60 3.64
CA MET A 215 17.07 -11.39 4.88
C MET A 215 16.60 -12.82 4.69
N GLN A 216 15.41 -13.05 4.15
CA GLN A 216 14.89 -14.40 3.88
C GLN A 216 15.84 -15.24 3.01
N ARG A 217 16.60 -14.57 2.15
CA ARG A 217 17.58 -15.21 1.28
C ARG A 217 18.99 -15.34 1.89
N GLY A 218 19.19 -14.85 3.12
CA GLY A 218 20.50 -14.82 3.77
C GLY A 218 21.49 -13.80 3.15
N LEU A 219 21.00 -12.85 2.35
CA LEU A 219 21.79 -11.81 1.69
C LEU A 219 21.86 -10.57 2.61
N TYR A 220 22.48 -10.73 3.76
CA TYR A 220 22.44 -9.76 4.85
C TYR A 220 23.02 -8.39 4.49
N ASP A 221 24.11 -8.32 3.73
CA ASP A 221 24.70 -7.03 3.31
C ASP A 221 23.75 -6.23 2.41
N MET A 222 23.00 -6.95 1.55
CA MET A 222 21.98 -6.30 0.71
C MET A 222 20.80 -5.83 1.55
N ALA A 223 20.40 -6.61 2.56
CA ALA A 223 19.34 -6.22 3.50
C ALA A 223 19.71 -4.95 4.27
N LEU A 224 20.92 -4.89 4.86
CA LEU A 224 21.44 -3.70 5.54
C LEU A 224 21.34 -2.46 4.64
N SER A 225 21.84 -2.58 3.39
CA SER A 225 21.81 -1.45 2.44
C SER A 225 20.40 -0.93 2.18
N GLN A 226 19.37 -1.80 2.13
CA GLN A 226 17.98 -1.33 1.91
C GLN A 226 17.41 -0.65 3.16
N PHE A 227 17.64 -1.23 4.37
CA PHE A 227 17.19 -0.61 5.61
C PHE A 227 17.89 0.73 5.89
N GLU A 228 19.20 0.83 5.63
CA GLU A 228 19.93 2.09 5.77
C GLU A 228 19.40 3.17 4.82
N LYS A 229 19.10 2.83 3.56
CA LYS A 229 18.45 3.75 2.61
C LYS A 229 17.09 4.19 3.13
N ALA A 230 16.25 3.27 3.61
CA ALA A 230 14.95 3.60 4.16
C ALA A 230 15.07 4.53 5.38
N LEU A 231 16.03 4.26 6.28
CA LEU A 231 16.29 5.08 7.46
C LEU A 231 16.79 6.49 7.11
N SER A 232 17.55 6.64 6.02
CA SER A 232 18.00 7.95 5.55
C SER A 232 16.87 8.85 5.03
N GLU A 233 15.78 8.26 4.56
CA GLU A 233 14.58 8.98 4.10
C GLU A 233 13.63 9.35 5.26
N LYS A 234 13.81 8.76 6.46
CA LYS A 234 12.88 8.87 7.59
C LYS A 234 13.48 9.64 8.76
N ASN A 235 13.04 10.86 8.98
CA ASN A 235 13.55 11.70 10.07
C ASN A 235 12.82 11.48 11.41
N VAL A 236 11.51 11.20 11.36
CA VAL A 236 10.67 11.04 12.57
C VAL A 236 10.76 9.61 13.08
N PHE A 237 10.95 9.46 14.41
CA PHE A 237 10.99 8.17 15.08
C PHE A 237 9.56 7.70 15.44
N ASP A 238 8.82 7.30 14.41
CA ASP A 238 7.46 6.75 14.49
C ASP A 238 7.47 5.22 14.33
N GLU A 239 6.28 4.63 14.17
CA GLU A 239 6.11 3.18 14.05
C GLU A 239 6.89 2.58 12.87
N GLN A 240 6.87 3.25 11.71
CA GLN A 240 7.63 2.78 10.54
C GLN A 240 9.15 2.81 10.81
N LYS A 241 9.66 3.86 11.47
CA LYS A 241 11.08 3.93 11.82
C LYS A 241 11.46 2.88 12.85
N LYS A 242 10.60 2.62 13.85
CA LYS A 242 10.82 1.54 14.82
C LYS A 242 10.95 0.19 14.10
N GLU A 243 10.08 -0.07 13.13
CA GLU A 243 10.13 -1.31 12.34
C GLU A 243 11.43 -1.44 11.54
N LEU A 244 11.87 -0.38 10.86
CA LEU A 244 13.12 -0.37 10.10
C LEU A 244 14.34 -0.62 11.00
N VAL A 245 14.40 0.06 12.16
CA VAL A 245 15.49 -0.12 13.13
C VAL A 245 15.48 -1.53 13.71
N TYR A 246 14.30 -2.08 13.98
CA TYR A 246 14.15 -3.45 14.46
C TYR A 246 14.63 -4.47 13.42
N ASN A 247 14.24 -4.33 12.17
CA ASN A 247 14.65 -5.21 11.09
C ASN A 247 16.17 -5.10 10.83
N LEU A 248 16.73 -3.89 10.91
CA LEU A 248 18.17 -3.65 10.83
C LEU A 248 18.92 -4.37 11.96
N ALA A 249 18.43 -4.28 13.20
CA ALA A 249 18.98 -4.97 14.35
C ALA A 249 18.97 -6.49 14.19
N LEU A 250 17.88 -7.04 13.64
CA LEU A 250 17.80 -8.48 13.33
C LEU A 250 18.86 -8.91 12.31
N VAL A 251 19.16 -8.08 11.30
CA VAL A 251 20.23 -8.40 10.34
C VAL A 251 21.59 -8.44 11.02
N TYR A 252 21.91 -7.47 11.87
CA TYR A 252 23.15 -7.48 12.65
C TYR A 252 23.26 -8.73 13.55
N GLU A 253 22.16 -9.10 14.19
CA GLU A 253 22.10 -10.32 15.01
C GLU A 253 22.39 -11.57 14.17
N GLN A 254 21.81 -11.69 12.97
CA GLN A 254 22.06 -12.81 12.05
C GLN A 254 23.50 -12.85 11.52
N GLN A 255 24.18 -11.72 11.45
CA GLN A 255 25.60 -11.63 11.12
C GLN A 255 26.53 -11.90 12.32
N GLY A 256 25.99 -12.08 13.53
CA GLY A 256 26.77 -12.23 14.75
C GLY A 256 27.35 -10.91 15.27
N ARG A 257 26.89 -9.78 14.77
CA ARG A 257 27.27 -8.41 15.18
C ARG A 257 26.38 -7.97 16.35
N THR A 258 26.55 -8.63 17.47
CA THR A 258 25.65 -8.52 18.63
C THR A 258 25.66 -7.13 19.26
N ASP A 259 26.81 -6.44 19.25
CA ASP A 259 26.93 -5.11 19.85
C ASP A 259 26.12 -4.08 19.06
N GLU A 260 26.24 -4.10 17.72
CA GLU A 260 25.44 -3.20 16.86
C GLU A 260 23.94 -3.52 16.94
N ALA A 261 23.59 -4.82 16.98
CA ALA A 261 22.20 -5.20 17.18
C ALA A 261 21.62 -4.66 18.51
N ALA A 262 22.40 -4.79 19.61
CA ALA A 262 22.00 -4.29 20.93
C ALA A 262 21.81 -2.78 20.96
N GLU A 263 22.66 -1.99 20.28
CA GLU A 263 22.50 -0.54 20.17
C GLU A 263 21.18 -0.16 19.50
N HIS A 264 20.82 -0.83 18.40
CA HIS A 264 19.58 -0.60 17.70
C HIS A 264 18.35 -1.01 18.51
N PHE A 265 18.35 -2.18 19.14
CA PHE A 265 17.26 -2.59 20.03
C PHE A 265 17.10 -1.63 21.21
N LYS A 266 18.21 -1.16 21.79
CA LYS A 266 18.18 -0.16 22.86
C LYS A 266 17.55 1.15 22.43
N SER A 267 17.80 1.64 21.21
CA SER A 267 17.19 2.86 20.69
C SER A 267 15.66 2.77 20.58
N ILE A 268 15.13 1.58 20.29
CA ILE A 268 13.68 1.35 20.31
C ILE A 268 13.18 1.26 21.76
N TYR A 269 13.89 0.53 22.62
CA TYR A 269 13.52 0.33 24.03
C TYR A 269 13.39 1.65 24.81
N GLU A 270 14.26 2.64 24.52
CA GLU A 270 14.23 3.96 25.14
C GLU A 270 12.95 4.76 24.78
N VAL A 271 12.31 4.46 23.67
CA VAL A 271 11.09 5.13 23.20
C VAL A 271 9.84 4.28 23.47
N ASP A 272 9.95 2.97 23.30
CA ASP A 272 8.83 2.03 23.40
C ASP A 272 9.29 0.66 23.90
N ILE A 273 9.22 0.48 25.23
CA ILE A 273 9.62 -0.78 25.89
C ILE A 273 8.73 -1.97 25.49
N GLN A 274 7.49 -1.72 25.04
CA GLN A 274 6.55 -2.78 24.68
C GLN A 274 6.61 -3.18 23.20
N TYR A 275 7.49 -2.55 22.43
CA TYR A 275 7.62 -2.88 21.02
C TYR A 275 8.17 -4.29 20.81
N ARG A 276 7.33 -5.20 20.29
CA ARG A 276 7.69 -6.61 20.00
C ARG A 276 8.43 -7.27 21.20
N ASP A 277 9.58 -7.87 20.94
CA ASP A 277 10.43 -8.54 21.95
C ASP A 277 11.67 -7.72 22.33
N VAL A 278 11.67 -6.41 22.08
CA VAL A 278 12.82 -5.52 22.32
C VAL A 278 13.31 -5.57 23.76
N ALA A 279 12.38 -5.62 24.74
CA ALA A 279 12.76 -5.74 26.15
C ALA A 279 13.62 -6.99 26.41
N GLN A 280 13.19 -8.14 25.88
CA GLN A 280 13.93 -9.40 26.00
C GLN A 280 15.28 -9.36 25.27
N LYS A 281 15.33 -8.73 24.09
CA LYS A 281 16.56 -8.56 23.30
C LYS A 281 17.59 -7.72 24.05
N VAL A 282 17.18 -6.61 24.66
CA VAL A 282 18.05 -5.74 25.44
C VAL A 282 18.55 -6.45 26.71
N GLU A 283 17.65 -7.08 27.46
CA GLU A 283 18.02 -7.82 28.68
C GLU A 283 19.01 -8.97 28.41
N SER A 284 18.81 -9.71 27.31
CA SER A 284 19.72 -10.79 26.92
C SER A 284 21.12 -10.29 26.52
N GLY A 285 21.18 -9.10 25.87
CA GLY A 285 22.44 -8.45 25.53
C GLY A 285 23.26 -8.05 26.76
N TYR A 286 22.62 -7.58 27.84
CA TYR A 286 23.32 -7.26 29.09
C TYR A 286 23.80 -8.50 29.83
N SER A 287 23.10 -9.64 29.73
CA SER A 287 23.49 -10.89 30.41
C SER A 287 24.60 -11.62 29.71
N ALA A 288 24.87 -11.37 28.45
CA ALA A 288 25.94 -12.01 27.66
C ALA A 288 27.32 -11.30 27.84
N GLY A 289 27.34 -10.12 28.45
CA GLY A 289 28.54 -9.31 28.69
C GLY A 289 29.16 -9.49 30.08
N GLU A 290 28.57 -10.33 30.95
CA GLU A 290 29.15 -10.77 32.25
C GLU A 290 29.81 -12.14 32.10
#